data_c25d13a7a5d305e5c1f02d10f7f1e68d
#
_entry.id   c25d13a7a5d305e5c1f02d10f7f1e68d
#
_cell.length_a   1.000
_cell.length_b   1.000
_cell.length_c   1.000
_cell.angle_alpha   90.00
_cell.angle_beta   90.00
_cell.angle_gamma   90.00
#
_symmetry.space_group_name_H-M   'P 1'
#
loop_
_entity.id
_entity.type
_entity.pdbx_description
1 polymer ?
#
loop_
_entity_poly.entity_id
_entity_poly.type
_entity_poly.pdbx_seq_one_letter_code
_entity_poly.pdbx_strand_id
1 'polypeptide(L)'
;MKPVYRPLEDITYDEALRILEAGTIEERILLPLRAGETMVDWKQSQTICIRSFDSDDPRVRANAALGLAYIARTKGQLEKHLVKPLLVKELRENIENRWRIIDAITDINYYLGWHLEEKALEKIKVG
;
A
#
# COMPACT_ATOMS: atom_id res chain seq x y z
N MET A 1 -28.61 9.37 -8.21
CA MET A 1 -28.04 8.12 -8.74
C MET A 1 -27.19 7.44 -7.68
N LYS A 2 -27.46 6.19 -7.40
CA LYS A 2 -26.65 5.45 -6.42
C LYS A 2 -25.26 5.16 -7.00
N PRO A 3 -24.16 5.39 -6.25
CA PRO A 3 -22.86 4.99 -6.73
C PRO A 3 -22.81 3.47 -6.89
N VAL A 4 -22.26 3.03 -7.99
CA VAL A 4 -22.09 1.60 -8.26
C VAL A 4 -20.70 1.19 -7.74
N TYR A 5 -20.68 0.35 -6.71
CA TYR A 5 -19.44 -0.24 -6.25
C TYR A 5 -18.94 -1.25 -7.28
N ARG A 6 -17.70 -1.07 -7.72
CA ARG A 6 -17.03 -2.02 -8.60
C ARG A 6 -15.82 -2.58 -7.87
N PRO A 7 -15.75 -3.91 -7.68
CA PRO A 7 -14.53 -4.50 -7.13
C PRO A 7 -13.35 -4.25 -8.06
N LEU A 8 -12.15 -4.20 -7.50
CA LEU A 8 -10.93 -4.05 -8.29
C LEU A 8 -10.76 -5.27 -9.21
N GLU A 9 -10.33 -5.01 -10.43
CA GLU A 9 -10.08 -6.07 -11.39
C GLU A 9 -8.84 -6.87 -11.02
N ASP A 10 -8.92 -8.20 -11.24
CA ASP A 10 -7.78 -9.09 -11.09
C ASP A 10 -6.63 -8.63 -11.99
N ILE A 11 -5.41 -8.89 -11.56
CA ILE A 11 -4.23 -8.53 -12.34
C ILE A 11 -3.19 -9.64 -12.21
N THR A 12 -2.55 -9.99 -13.33
CA THR A 12 -1.42 -10.91 -13.31
C THR A 12 -0.14 -10.17 -12.95
N TYR A 13 0.86 -10.90 -12.49
CA TYR A 13 2.16 -10.31 -12.18
C TYR A 13 2.80 -9.64 -13.40
N ASP A 14 2.73 -10.29 -14.58
CA ASP A 14 3.27 -9.73 -15.82
C ASP A 14 2.57 -8.44 -16.24
N GLU A 15 1.25 -8.38 -16.11
CA GLU A 15 0.49 -7.14 -16.37
C GLU A 15 0.90 -6.03 -15.40
N ALA A 16 1.06 -6.37 -14.11
CA ALA A 16 1.48 -5.42 -13.10
C ALA A 16 2.86 -4.83 -13.42
N LEU A 17 3.80 -5.67 -13.83
CA LEU A 17 5.13 -5.22 -14.23
C LEU A 17 5.08 -4.27 -15.44
N ARG A 18 4.22 -4.55 -16.41
CA ARG A 18 4.05 -3.67 -17.56
C ARG A 18 3.47 -2.32 -17.17
N ILE A 19 2.52 -2.29 -16.24
CA ILE A 19 1.95 -1.03 -15.73
C ILE A 19 3.02 -0.22 -15.00
N LEU A 20 3.87 -0.86 -14.21
CA LEU A 20 4.97 -0.18 -13.55
C LEU A 20 5.91 0.51 -14.55
N GLU A 21 6.17 -0.13 -15.69
CA GLU A 21 7.08 0.40 -16.70
C GLU A 21 6.44 1.44 -17.61
N ALA A 22 5.22 1.21 -18.07
CA ALA A 22 4.63 1.96 -19.17
C ALA A 22 3.15 2.31 -18.97
N GLY A 23 2.58 2.07 -17.80
CA GLY A 23 1.18 2.40 -17.54
C GLY A 23 0.92 3.89 -17.44
N THR A 24 -0.36 4.26 -17.61
CA THR A 24 -0.81 5.63 -17.36
C THR A 24 -0.75 5.93 -15.86
N ILE A 25 -0.86 7.20 -15.50
CA ILE A 25 -0.89 7.57 -14.07
C ILE A 25 -2.11 6.96 -13.37
N GLU A 26 -3.26 6.92 -14.03
CA GLU A 26 -4.47 6.31 -13.50
C GLU A 26 -4.27 4.82 -13.22
N GLU A 27 -3.63 4.11 -14.14
CA GLU A 27 -3.31 2.70 -13.95
C GLU A 27 -2.34 2.49 -12.79
N ARG A 28 -1.33 3.34 -12.67
CA ARG A 28 -0.33 3.25 -11.60
C ARG A 28 -0.90 3.58 -10.23
N ILE A 29 -1.86 4.50 -10.15
CA ILE A 29 -2.55 4.83 -8.89
C ILE A 29 -3.31 3.61 -8.37
N LEU A 30 -4.00 2.88 -9.24
CA LEU A 30 -4.79 1.71 -8.85
C LEU A 30 -3.96 0.44 -8.67
N LEU A 31 -2.78 0.37 -9.29
CA LEU A 31 -1.98 -0.85 -9.34
C LEU A 31 -1.70 -1.49 -7.98
N PRO A 32 -1.18 -0.76 -6.98
CA PRO A 32 -0.89 -1.42 -5.69
C PRO A 32 -2.13 -1.91 -4.98
N LEU A 33 -3.27 -1.26 -5.17
CA LEU A 33 -4.55 -1.73 -4.60
C LEU A 33 -5.01 -3.00 -5.29
N ARG A 34 -4.93 -3.05 -6.62
CA ARG A 34 -5.25 -4.26 -7.39
C ARG A 34 -4.35 -5.42 -6.99
N ALA A 35 -3.05 -5.17 -6.89
CA ALA A 35 -2.08 -6.19 -6.49
C ALA A 35 -2.35 -6.69 -5.07
N GLY A 36 -2.54 -5.78 -4.12
CA GLY A 36 -2.78 -6.15 -2.73
C GLY A 36 -4.08 -6.90 -2.52
N GLU A 37 -5.13 -6.52 -3.22
CA GLU A 37 -6.46 -7.09 -3.05
C GLU A 37 -6.67 -8.38 -3.87
N THR A 38 -6.11 -8.50 -5.06
CA THR A 38 -6.48 -9.57 -5.99
C THR A 38 -5.40 -10.62 -6.25
N MET A 39 -4.12 -10.32 -6.05
CA MET A 39 -3.05 -11.29 -6.33
C MET A 39 -2.98 -12.37 -5.25
N VAL A 40 -2.91 -13.63 -5.68
CA VAL A 40 -2.87 -14.78 -4.77
C VAL A 40 -1.50 -14.94 -4.11
N ASP A 41 -0.42 -14.73 -4.86
CA ASP A 41 0.94 -14.83 -4.34
C ASP A 41 1.32 -13.55 -3.61
N TRP A 42 1.41 -13.64 -2.28
CA TRP A 42 1.66 -12.46 -1.46
C TRP A 42 3.04 -11.83 -1.69
N LYS A 43 4.04 -12.63 -2.06
CA LYS A 43 5.38 -12.10 -2.36
C LYS A 43 5.39 -11.29 -3.66
N GLN A 44 4.70 -11.76 -4.67
CA GLN A 44 4.53 -11.02 -5.92
C GLN A 44 3.74 -9.74 -5.67
N SER A 45 2.66 -9.84 -4.91
CA SER A 45 1.85 -8.69 -4.53
C SER A 45 2.69 -7.66 -3.76
N GLN A 46 3.46 -8.11 -2.77
CA GLN A 46 4.36 -7.25 -2.01
C GLN A 46 5.39 -6.57 -2.93
N THR A 47 5.98 -7.30 -3.88
CA THR A 47 6.95 -6.74 -4.82
C THR A 47 6.35 -5.59 -5.62
N ILE A 48 5.13 -5.74 -6.12
CA ILE A 48 4.46 -4.68 -6.87
C ILE A 48 4.23 -3.45 -5.98
N CYS A 49 3.78 -3.65 -4.75
CA CYS A 49 3.58 -2.56 -3.81
C CYS A 49 4.89 -1.85 -3.48
N ILE A 50 5.97 -2.61 -3.21
CA ILE A 50 7.29 -2.04 -2.91
C ILE A 50 7.79 -1.19 -4.08
N ARG A 51 7.68 -1.69 -5.30
CA ARG A 51 8.12 -0.95 -6.50
C ARG A 51 7.28 0.31 -6.72
N SER A 52 6.03 0.31 -6.31
CA SER A 52 5.17 1.49 -6.41
C SER A 52 5.61 2.65 -5.52
N PHE A 53 6.39 2.37 -4.47
CA PHE A 53 6.99 3.45 -3.65
C PHE A 53 8.06 4.25 -4.39
N ASP A 54 8.55 3.77 -5.53
CA ASP A 54 9.50 4.53 -6.36
C ASP A 54 8.84 5.62 -7.20
N SER A 55 7.52 5.68 -7.22
CA SER A 55 6.79 6.69 -7.98
C SER A 55 7.00 8.09 -7.40
N ASP A 56 7.07 9.08 -8.28
CA ASP A 56 7.09 10.49 -7.88
C ASP A 56 5.71 10.98 -7.42
N ASP A 57 4.65 10.27 -7.79
CA ASP A 57 3.28 10.66 -7.43
C ASP A 57 2.95 10.19 -6.01
N PRO A 58 2.66 11.12 -5.08
CA PRO A 58 2.35 10.74 -3.70
C PRO A 58 1.08 9.89 -3.56
N ARG A 59 0.16 9.95 -4.53
CA ARG A 59 -1.04 9.11 -4.52
C ARG A 59 -0.70 7.65 -4.77
N VAL A 60 0.25 7.39 -5.67
CA VAL A 60 0.74 6.04 -5.95
C VAL A 60 1.39 5.46 -4.70
N ARG A 61 2.27 6.24 -4.06
CA ARG A 61 2.97 5.78 -2.84
C ARG A 61 2.00 5.52 -1.69
N ALA A 62 1.00 6.38 -1.50
CA ALA A 62 -0.02 6.16 -0.47
C ALA A 62 -0.80 4.87 -0.72
N ASN A 63 -1.17 4.61 -1.97
CA ASN A 63 -1.86 3.38 -2.35
C ASN A 63 -0.96 2.16 -2.22
N ALA A 64 0.35 2.33 -2.39
CA ALA A 64 1.31 1.25 -2.13
C ALA A 64 1.27 0.83 -0.65
N ALA A 65 1.20 1.78 0.27
CA ALA A 65 1.03 1.49 1.69
C ALA A 65 -0.28 0.75 1.97
N LEU A 66 -1.38 1.19 1.36
CA LEU A 66 -2.68 0.52 1.50
C LEU A 66 -2.67 -0.89 0.91
N GLY A 67 -1.99 -1.09 -0.22
CA GLY A 67 -1.83 -2.42 -0.82
C GLY A 67 -1.11 -3.37 0.14
N LEU A 68 -0.06 -2.90 0.80
CA LEU A 68 0.64 -3.69 1.82
C LEU A 68 -0.29 -4.03 2.99
N ALA A 69 -1.15 -3.10 3.41
CA ALA A 69 -2.12 -3.35 4.46
C ALA A 69 -3.13 -4.45 4.06
N TYR A 70 -3.57 -4.47 2.82
CA TYR A 70 -4.42 -5.56 2.30
C TYR A 70 -3.72 -6.91 2.37
N ILE A 71 -2.44 -6.97 2.02
CA ILE A 71 -1.65 -8.22 2.10
C ILE A 71 -1.56 -8.67 3.57
N ALA A 72 -1.26 -7.76 4.48
CA ALA A 72 -1.19 -8.08 5.92
C ALA A 72 -2.52 -8.65 6.42
N ARG A 73 -3.63 -8.02 6.03
CA ARG A 73 -4.96 -8.42 6.44
C ARG A 73 -5.37 -9.78 5.88
N THR A 74 -5.12 -10.02 4.59
CA THR A 74 -5.64 -11.22 3.89
C THR A 74 -4.67 -12.38 3.90
N LYS A 75 -3.37 -12.14 3.95
CA LYS A 75 -2.34 -13.18 3.91
C LYS A 75 -1.57 -13.33 5.22
N GLY A 76 -1.63 -12.31 6.09
CA GLY A 76 -0.94 -12.35 7.38
C GLY A 76 0.58 -12.37 7.27
N GLN A 77 1.14 -11.92 6.16
CA GLN A 77 2.56 -11.98 5.89
C GLN A 77 3.06 -10.75 5.14
N LEU A 78 4.18 -10.20 5.58
CA LEU A 78 4.97 -9.20 4.87
C LEU A 78 6.44 -9.35 5.34
N GLU A 79 7.37 -8.97 4.50
CA GLU A 79 8.79 -8.95 4.87
C GLU A 79 9.13 -7.62 5.53
N LYS A 80 9.14 -7.62 6.86
CA LYS A 80 9.28 -6.41 7.69
C LYS A 80 10.52 -5.58 7.32
N HIS A 81 11.66 -6.24 7.12
CA HIS A 81 12.91 -5.56 6.81
C HIS A 81 12.88 -4.77 5.49
N LEU A 82 12.02 -5.19 4.54
CA LEU A 82 11.82 -4.49 3.28
C LEU A 82 10.78 -3.39 3.38
N VAL A 83 9.70 -3.66 4.13
CA VAL A 83 8.49 -2.83 4.15
C VAL A 83 8.59 -1.69 5.15
N LYS A 84 9.14 -1.94 6.33
CA LYS A 84 9.21 -0.95 7.41
C LYS A 84 9.87 0.37 6.97
N PRO A 85 11.06 0.37 6.35
CA PRO A 85 11.71 1.64 5.97
C PRO A 85 10.86 2.47 5.03
N LEU A 86 10.14 1.81 4.11
CA LEU A 86 9.29 2.50 3.14
C LEU A 86 8.09 3.17 3.82
N LEU A 87 7.44 2.46 4.74
CA LEU A 87 6.30 2.99 5.48
C LEU A 87 6.71 4.17 6.38
N VAL A 88 7.83 4.05 7.07
CA VAL A 88 8.34 5.11 7.94
C VAL A 88 8.65 6.37 7.14
N LYS A 89 9.30 6.21 5.99
CA LYS A 89 9.60 7.33 5.11
C LYS A 89 8.34 8.03 4.62
N GLU A 90 7.34 7.27 4.16
CA GLU A 90 6.09 7.84 3.68
C GLU A 90 5.32 8.55 4.79
N LEU A 91 5.30 8.01 6.00
CA LEU A 91 4.66 8.66 7.13
C LEU A 91 5.24 10.06 7.39
N ARG A 92 6.54 10.22 7.21
CA ARG A 92 7.22 11.50 7.41
C ARG A 92 7.04 12.47 6.25
N GLU A 93 7.11 11.98 5.02
CA GLU A 93 7.25 12.80 3.83
C GLU A 93 5.96 13.01 3.03
N ASN A 94 5.05 12.05 3.05
CA ASN A 94 3.82 12.11 2.25
C ASN A 94 2.71 12.81 3.01
N ILE A 95 2.82 14.12 3.14
CA ILE A 95 1.92 14.93 3.95
C ILE A 95 0.51 14.98 3.37
N GLU A 96 0.39 15.08 2.04
CA GLU A 96 -0.90 15.18 1.36
C GLU A 96 -1.80 13.96 1.57
N ASN A 97 -1.20 12.78 1.71
CA ASN A 97 -1.92 11.52 1.85
C ASN A 97 -1.62 10.84 3.20
N ARG A 98 -1.23 11.63 4.19
CA ARG A 98 -0.77 11.09 5.49
C ARG A 98 -1.81 10.17 6.15
N TRP A 99 -3.10 10.51 6.07
CA TRP A 99 -4.14 9.68 6.69
C TRP A 99 -4.21 8.28 6.10
N ARG A 100 -3.98 8.14 4.79
CA ARG A 100 -3.91 6.82 4.16
C ARG A 100 -2.72 6.02 4.67
N ILE A 101 -1.59 6.68 4.86
CA ILE A 101 -0.38 6.02 5.39
C ILE A 101 -0.62 5.59 6.84
N ILE A 102 -1.23 6.46 7.65
CA ILE A 102 -1.56 6.15 9.05
C ILE A 102 -2.50 4.95 9.11
N ASP A 103 -3.55 4.93 8.30
CA ASP A 103 -4.49 3.81 8.25
C ASP A 103 -3.78 2.51 7.87
N ALA A 104 -2.91 2.57 6.86
CA ALA A 104 -2.16 1.39 6.42
C ALA A 104 -1.24 0.85 7.52
N ILE A 105 -0.48 1.71 8.18
CA ILE A 105 0.41 1.30 9.27
C ILE A 105 -0.40 0.75 10.45
N THR A 106 -1.51 1.38 10.78
CA THR A 106 -2.40 0.92 11.86
C THR A 106 -2.90 -0.50 11.58
N ASP A 107 -3.35 -0.76 10.36
CA ASP A 107 -3.81 -2.08 9.96
C ASP A 107 -2.68 -3.12 9.98
N ILE A 108 -1.51 -2.78 9.47
CA ILE A 108 -0.35 -3.67 9.48
C ILE A 108 0.04 -4.02 10.91
N ASN A 109 0.09 -3.02 11.79
CA ASN A 109 0.37 -3.25 13.21
C ASN A 109 -0.66 -4.19 13.84
N TYR A 110 -1.93 -3.99 13.52
CA TYR A 110 -3.02 -4.81 14.04
C TYR A 110 -2.91 -6.27 13.59
N TYR A 111 -2.71 -6.49 12.29
CA TYR A 111 -2.70 -7.85 11.74
C TYR A 111 -1.39 -8.60 11.94
N LEU A 112 -0.26 -7.90 11.99
CA LEU A 112 1.07 -8.51 12.10
C LEU A 112 1.76 -8.30 13.45
N GLY A 113 1.21 -7.45 14.30
CA GLY A 113 1.78 -7.18 15.63
C GLY A 113 3.12 -6.47 15.58
N TRP A 114 3.34 -5.58 14.61
CA TRP A 114 4.65 -4.97 14.39
C TRP A 114 4.97 -3.75 15.25
N HIS A 115 4.00 -3.08 15.83
CA HIS A 115 4.21 -1.90 16.66
C HIS A 115 5.01 -0.77 15.99
N LEU A 116 4.84 -0.60 14.66
CA LEU A 116 5.55 0.43 13.91
C LEU A 116 5.08 1.83 14.31
N GLU A 117 6.03 2.70 14.67
CA GLU A 117 5.78 4.14 14.88
C GLU A 117 4.59 4.45 15.81
N GLU A 118 4.31 3.60 16.79
CA GLU A 118 3.15 3.76 17.67
C GLU A 118 3.10 5.12 18.36
N LYS A 119 4.23 5.62 18.86
CA LYS A 119 4.29 6.92 19.53
C LYS A 119 3.99 8.07 18.57
N ALA A 120 4.53 8.00 17.36
CA ALA A 120 4.27 9.00 16.33
C ALA A 120 2.80 8.98 15.89
N LEU A 121 2.22 7.78 15.75
CA LEU A 121 0.81 7.63 15.39
C LEU A 121 -0.10 8.20 16.47
N GLU A 122 0.18 7.96 17.73
CA GLU A 122 -0.60 8.52 18.85
C GLU A 122 -0.57 10.04 18.82
N LYS A 123 0.60 10.66 18.63
CA LYS A 123 0.73 12.12 18.55
C LYS A 123 -0.10 12.71 17.42
N ILE A 124 -0.09 12.08 16.26
CA ILE A 124 -0.84 12.55 15.09
C ILE A 124 -2.34 12.44 15.35
N LYS A 125 -2.80 11.35 15.96
CA LYS A 125 -4.23 11.11 16.21
C LYS A 125 -4.80 12.02 17.32
N VAL A 126 -3.98 12.39 18.28
CA VAL A 126 -4.39 13.22 19.43
C VAL A 126 -4.20 14.71 19.15
N GLY A 127 -3.20 15.02 18.38
CA GLY A 127 -2.86 16.39 18.04
C GLY A 127 -3.34 16.84 16.72
#